data_616810288c44021f4b0623ef33a678a2
#
_entry.id   616810288c44021f4b0623ef33a678a2
#
_cell.length_a   1.000
_cell.length_b   1.000
_cell.length_c   1.000
_cell.angle_alpha   90.00
_cell.angle_beta   90.00
_cell.angle_gamma   90.00
#
_symmetry.space_group_name_H-M   'P 1'
#
loop_
_entity.id
_entity.type
_entity.pdbx_description
1 polymer ?
#
loop_
_entity_poly.entity_id
_entity_poly.type
_entity_poly.pdbx_seq_one_letter_code
_entity_poly.pdbx_strand_id
1 'polypeptide(L)'
;AVILVGYWLAFVCYPAPSSEFAYEKYGVPQNWTEHYEGIASHFNKNSNLASAVDRWWMNLFPREKPFEYSGGGYCMLSFIPTLGTMLLGLIAGKLLQLNTTVGRRQLWLWMAAAICICLALAVDKLGLCPIVKRIWTPTWVLWSGGLCFVWLSLLNVVCDIGGYKRWGFPLVVIGANSIAAY
;
A
#
# COMPACT_ATOMS: atom_id res chain seq x y z
N ALA A 1 -9.48 8.79 3.32
CA ALA A 1 -8.71 9.99 2.96
C ALA A 1 -7.86 10.48 4.14
N VAL A 2 -8.43 10.80 5.33
CA VAL A 2 -7.72 11.40 6.47
C VAL A 2 -6.47 10.62 6.88
N ILE A 3 -6.57 9.29 7.03
CA ILE A 3 -5.44 8.42 7.40
C ILE A 3 -4.29 8.53 6.40
N LEU A 4 -4.59 8.46 5.10
CA LEU A 4 -3.58 8.50 4.04
C LEU A 4 -2.91 9.87 3.93
N VAL A 5 -3.71 10.94 4.04
CA VAL A 5 -3.18 12.31 4.03
C VAL A 5 -2.34 12.58 5.28
N GLY A 6 -2.80 12.16 6.47
CA GLY A 6 -2.05 12.30 7.71
C GLY A 6 -0.73 11.53 7.68
N TYR A 7 -0.73 10.32 7.13
CA TYR A 7 0.50 9.55 6.94
C TYR A 7 1.48 10.24 5.99
N TRP A 8 1.00 10.73 4.86
CA TRP A 8 1.80 11.49 3.91
C TRP A 8 2.40 12.75 4.55
N LEU A 9 1.58 13.54 5.26
CA LEU A 9 2.03 14.74 5.97
C LEU A 9 3.12 14.41 7.00
N ALA A 10 2.96 13.33 7.77
CA ALA A 10 3.96 12.91 8.75
C ALA A 10 5.33 12.64 8.09
N PHE A 11 5.35 12.02 6.88
CA PHE A 11 6.59 11.80 6.15
C PHE A 11 7.19 13.11 5.61
N VAL A 12 6.37 13.99 5.04
CA VAL A 12 6.83 15.27 4.48
C VAL A 12 7.33 16.24 5.57
N CYS A 13 6.72 16.19 6.76
CA CYS A 13 7.19 16.98 7.90
C CYS A 13 8.46 16.41 8.56
N TYR A 14 8.84 15.17 8.29
CA TYR A 14 10.09 14.61 8.75
C TYR A 14 11.24 15.09 7.87
N PRO A 15 12.43 15.44 8.44
CA PRO A 15 13.55 15.96 7.65
C PRO A 15 13.93 15.03 6.49
N ALA A 16 14.05 15.57 5.29
CA ALA A 16 14.57 14.85 4.14
C ALA A 16 16.04 14.47 4.38
N PRO A 17 16.52 13.34 3.81
CA PRO A 17 17.91 12.97 3.93
C PRO A 17 18.80 14.06 3.31
N SER A 18 19.86 14.49 4.03
CA SER A 18 20.87 15.41 3.49
C SER A 18 21.67 14.74 2.38
N SER A 19 22.37 15.54 1.57
CA SER A 19 23.30 15.04 0.54
C SER A 19 24.44 14.17 1.12
N GLU A 20 24.76 14.36 2.41
CA GLU A 20 25.80 13.62 3.14
C GLU A 20 25.22 12.40 3.92
N PHE A 21 23.95 12.06 3.72
CA PHE A 21 23.35 10.95 4.44
C PHE A 21 24.05 9.63 4.10
N ALA A 22 24.59 8.95 5.12
CA ALA A 22 25.35 7.71 4.97
C ALA A 22 24.44 6.51 4.68
N TYR A 23 23.90 6.44 3.46
CA TYR A 23 22.99 5.38 3.02
C TYR A 23 23.53 3.97 3.24
N GLU A 24 24.85 3.76 3.08
CA GLU A 24 25.50 2.47 3.28
C GLU A 24 25.35 1.95 4.70
N LYS A 25 25.52 2.83 5.70
CA LYS A 25 25.34 2.50 7.11
C LYS A 25 23.94 1.96 7.40
N TYR A 26 22.95 2.40 6.62
CA TYR A 26 21.56 1.98 6.76
C TYR A 26 21.15 0.91 5.73
N GLY A 27 22.12 0.16 5.19
CA GLY A 27 21.89 -1.00 4.34
C GLY A 27 21.33 -0.69 2.95
N VAL A 28 21.60 0.50 2.44
CA VAL A 28 21.32 0.85 1.04
C VAL A 28 22.62 0.63 0.24
N PRO A 29 22.67 -0.27 -0.76
CA PRO A 29 23.86 -0.53 -1.55
C PRO A 29 24.38 0.71 -2.28
N GLN A 30 25.68 0.83 -2.49
CA GLN A 30 26.29 1.95 -3.25
C GLN A 30 25.76 2.07 -4.68
N ASN A 31 25.41 0.94 -5.29
CA ASN A 31 24.87 0.88 -6.63
C ASN A 31 23.35 1.10 -6.68
N TRP A 32 22.71 1.57 -5.60
CA TRP A 32 21.29 1.89 -5.57
C TRP A 32 21.02 3.17 -6.34
N THR A 33 20.30 3.06 -7.44
CA THR A 33 20.02 4.19 -8.35
C THR A 33 18.63 4.80 -8.15
N GLU A 34 17.74 4.13 -7.40
CA GLU A 34 16.36 4.57 -7.21
C GLU A 34 16.24 5.53 -6.02
N HIS A 35 16.89 6.69 -6.13
CA HIS A 35 16.72 7.81 -5.21
C HIS A 35 15.69 8.77 -5.75
N TYR A 36 14.68 9.06 -4.94
CA TYR A 36 13.70 10.08 -5.26
C TYR A 36 14.23 11.46 -4.89
N GLU A 37 13.82 12.46 -5.66
CA GLU A 37 14.17 13.88 -5.46
C GLU A 37 12.95 14.71 -5.03
N GLY A 38 13.17 15.95 -4.59
CA GLY A 38 12.12 16.86 -4.17
C GLY A 38 11.31 16.33 -3.00
N ILE A 39 9.97 16.45 -3.06
CA ILE A 39 9.07 15.96 -1.99
C ILE A 39 9.12 14.44 -1.85
N ALA A 40 9.32 13.72 -2.95
CA ALA A 40 9.43 12.26 -2.92
C ALA A 40 10.68 11.76 -2.17
N SER A 41 11.72 12.60 -1.96
CA SER A 41 12.93 12.23 -1.21
C SER A 41 12.66 11.79 0.23
N HIS A 42 11.58 12.28 0.84
CA HIS A 42 11.13 11.87 2.18
C HIS A 42 10.72 10.39 2.27
N PHE A 43 10.56 9.72 1.12
CA PHE A 43 10.20 8.30 1.01
C PHE A 43 11.38 7.40 0.61
N ASN A 44 12.60 7.92 0.55
CA ASN A 44 13.79 7.16 0.20
C ASN A 44 14.05 6.00 1.18
N LYS A 45 14.67 4.95 0.67
CA LYS A 45 14.92 3.70 1.39
C LYS A 45 15.75 3.97 2.65
N ASN A 46 15.28 3.46 3.78
CA ASN A 46 15.94 3.47 5.10
C ASN A 46 16.32 4.86 5.66
N SER A 47 15.99 5.96 4.95
CA SER A 47 16.18 7.34 5.40
C SER A 47 14.89 8.06 5.79
N ASN A 48 13.74 7.41 5.60
CA ASN A 48 12.41 7.96 5.82
C ASN A 48 11.95 7.88 7.29
N LEU A 49 10.83 8.55 7.60
CA LEU A 49 10.21 8.56 8.92
C LEU A 49 9.97 7.15 9.47
N ALA A 50 9.44 6.23 8.66
CA ALA A 50 9.09 4.89 9.13
C ALA A 50 10.34 4.13 9.61
N SER A 51 11.45 4.24 8.89
CA SER A 51 12.73 3.66 9.30
C SER A 51 13.31 4.31 10.56
N ALA A 52 13.07 5.62 10.75
CA ALA A 52 13.48 6.32 11.97
C ALA A 52 12.66 5.84 13.18
N VAL A 53 11.35 5.68 13.02
CA VAL A 53 10.47 5.14 14.06
C VAL A 53 10.86 3.70 14.41
N ASP A 54 11.17 2.86 13.41
CA ASP A 54 11.61 1.49 13.65
C ASP A 54 12.92 1.46 14.46
N ARG A 55 13.90 2.29 14.10
CA ARG A 55 15.16 2.40 14.87
C ARG A 55 14.92 2.83 16.31
N TRP A 56 14.07 3.83 16.51
CA TRP A 56 13.72 4.29 17.85
C TRP A 56 13.00 3.19 18.64
N TRP A 57 11.94 2.61 18.10
CA TRP A 57 11.11 1.62 18.77
C TRP A 57 11.86 0.34 19.09
N MET A 58 12.59 -0.21 18.12
CA MET A 58 13.29 -1.48 18.27
C MET A 58 14.48 -1.39 19.22
N ASN A 59 15.04 -0.20 19.45
CA ASN A 59 16.14 0.02 20.40
C ASN A 59 15.66 0.44 21.80
N LEU A 60 14.36 0.59 22.04
CA LEU A 60 13.81 0.77 23.38
C LEU A 60 13.96 -0.48 24.25
N PHE A 61 14.02 -1.64 23.64
CA PHE A 61 14.14 -2.93 24.33
C PHE A 61 15.59 -3.39 24.33
N PRO A 62 16.07 -4.02 25.44
CA PRO A 62 17.43 -4.55 25.52
C PRO A 62 17.74 -5.54 24.39
N ARG A 63 18.86 -5.32 23.70
CA ARG A 63 19.30 -6.15 22.57
C ARG A 63 20.84 -6.31 22.62
N GLU A 64 21.32 -7.44 22.16
CA GLU A 64 22.79 -7.69 22.04
C GLU A 64 23.45 -6.72 21.07
N LYS A 65 22.76 -6.39 19.96
CA LYS A 65 23.24 -5.41 18.95
C LYS A 65 22.14 -4.40 18.66
N PRO A 66 22.46 -3.10 18.56
CA PRO A 66 21.49 -2.08 18.16
C PRO A 66 20.86 -2.39 16.81
N PHE A 67 19.57 -2.13 16.68
CA PHE A 67 18.88 -2.22 15.41
C PHE A 67 19.20 -0.99 14.56
N GLU A 68 19.82 -1.18 13.41
CA GLU A 68 20.21 -0.11 12.50
C GLU A 68 19.22 0.05 11.32
N TYR A 69 18.85 -1.08 10.70
CA TYR A 69 17.92 -1.05 9.55
C TYR A 69 17.25 -2.41 9.30
N SER A 70 16.14 -2.38 8.55
CA SER A 70 15.53 -3.58 7.97
C SER A 70 16.13 -3.85 6.59
N GLY A 71 16.78 -4.98 6.39
CA GLY A 71 17.37 -5.35 5.09
C GLY A 71 16.35 -5.38 3.94
N GLY A 72 15.12 -5.81 4.23
CA GLY A 72 13.99 -5.80 3.29
C GLY A 72 13.38 -4.41 3.06
N GLY A 73 13.70 -3.41 3.89
CA GLY A 73 13.10 -2.08 3.84
C GLY A 73 11.61 -2.03 4.26
N TYR A 74 11.13 -3.10 4.90
CA TYR A 74 9.79 -3.12 5.50
C TYR A 74 9.83 -2.43 6.86
N CYS A 75 8.83 -1.61 7.14
CA CYS A 75 8.74 -0.80 8.34
C CYS A 75 7.45 -1.11 9.10
N MET A 76 7.53 -1.03 10.44
CA MET A 76 6.39 -1.30 11.32
C MET A 76 5.25 -0.28 11.09
N LEU A 77 5.59 0.98 10.82
CA LEU A 77 4.61 2.06 10.63
C LEU A 77 3.65 1.83 9.46
N SER A 78 3.94 0.87 8.57
CA SER A 78 3.09 0.49 7.44
C SER A 78 1.71 -0.03 7.85
N PHE A 79 1.48 -0.41 9.12
CA PHE A 79 0.15 -0.79 9.60
C PHE A 79 -0.87 0.35 9.50
N ILE A 80 -0.44 1.61 9.62
CA ILE A 80 -1.33 2.77 9.53
C ILE A 80 -1.98 2.90 8.15
N PRO A 81 -1.23 2.98 7.03
CA PRO A 81 -1.85 3.03 5.71
C PRO A 81 -2.51 1.73 5.29
N THR A 82 -2.14 0.58 5.88
CA THR A 82 -2.86 -0.69 5.68
C THR A 82 -4.33 -0.59 6.11
N LEU A 83 -4.66 0.19 7.15
CA LEU A 83 -6.05 0.52 7.49
C LEU A 83 -6.79 1.17 6.32
N GLY A 84 -6.09 1.98 5.52
CA GLY A 84 -6.64 2.55 4.28
C GLY A 84 -7.03 1.47 3.27
N THR A 85 -6.19 0.45 3.10
CA THR A 85 -6.49 -0.72 2.25
C THR A 85 -7.70 -1.49 2.76
N MET A 86 -7.80 -1.71 4.08
CA MET A 86 -8.97 -2.36 4.69
C MET A 86 -10.26 -1.56 4.45
N LEU A 87 -10.21 -0.23 4.58
CA LEU A 87 -11.36 0.62 4.30
C LEU A 87 -11.80 0.57 2.84
N LEU A 88 -10.86 0.51 1.90
CA LEU A 88 -11.18 0.28 0.48
C LEU A 88 -11.88 -1.07 0.27
N GLY A 89 -11.44 -2.12 0.95
CA GLY A 89 -12.10 -3.42 0.95
C GLY A 89 -13.53 -3.36 1.49
N LEU A 90 -13.78 -2.63 2.57
CA LEU A 90 -15.12 -2.41 3.12
C LEU A 90 -16.01 -1.63 2.14
N ILE A 91 -15.46 -0.63 1.45
CA ILE A 91 -16.21 0.10 0.39
C ILE A 91 -16.57 -0.85 -0.74
N ALA A 92 -15.64 -1.70 -1.18
CA ALA A 92 -15.88 -2.70 -2.21
C ALA A 92 -17.02 -3.65 -1.81
N GLY A 93 -17.00 -4.17 -0.58
CA GLY A 93 -18.05 -5.02 -0.03
C GLY A 93 -19.42 -4.33 0.01
N LYS A 94 -19.46 -3.06 0.42
CA LYS A 94 -20.68 -2.26 0.40
C LYS A 94 -21.21 -2.04 -1.02
N LEU A 95 -20.32 -1.75 -1.99
CA LEU A 95 -20.73 -1.58 -3.39
C LEU A 95 -21.36 -2.86 -3.97
N LEU A 96 -20.84 -4.04 -3.59
CA LEU A 96 -21.44 -5.31 -4.00
C LEU A 96 -22.79 -5.59 -3.38
N GLN A 97 -23.06 -5.07 -2.17
CA GLN A 97 -24.30 -5.27 -1.42
C GLN A 97 -25.39 -4.22 -1.75
N LEU A 98 -25.10 -3.22 -2.57
CA LEU A 98 -26.07 -2.21 -2.93
C LEU A 98 -27.29 -2.81 -3.64
N ASN A 99 -28.50 -2.45 -3.19
CA ASN A 99 -29.78 -2.82 -3.82
C ASN A 99 -29.99 -2.01 -5.11
N THR A 100 -29.14 -2.24 -6.11
CA THR A 100 -29.18 -1.57 -7.42
C THR A 100 -29.10 -2.58 -8.55
N THR A 101 -29.34 -2.14 -9.79
CA THR A 101 -29.15 -2.99 -10.96
C THR A 101 -27.70 -3.46 -11.08
N VAL A 102 -27.50 -4.66 -11.58
CA VAL A 102 -26.17 -5.27 -11.79
C VAL A 102 -25.26 -4.33 -12.58
N GLY A 103 -25.76 -3.72 -13.66
CA GLY A 103 -24.96 -2.79 -14.47
C GLY A 103 -24.50 -1.55 -13.69
N ARG A 104 -25.37 -0.98 -12.85
CA ARG A 104 -25.01 0.18 -12.01
C ARG A 104 -23.96 -0.18 -10.96
N ARG A 105 -24.05 -1.36 -10.37
CA ARG A 105 -23.06 -1.89 -9.41
C ARG A 105 -21.70 -2.06 -10.07
N GLN A 106 -21.66 -2.64 -11.27
CA GLN A 106 -20.43 -2.79 -12.06
C GLN A 106 -19.84 -1.42 -12.41
N LEU A 107 -20.66 -0.47 -12.83
CA LEU A 107 -20.20 0.88 -13.11
C LEU A 107 -19.49 1.53 -11.90
N TRP A 108 -20.07 1.40 -10.69
CA TRP A 108 -19.47 1.93 -9.48
C TRP A 108 -18.11 1.28 -9.16
N LEU A 109 -17.96 -0.04 -9.35
CA LEU A 109 -16.67 -0.73 -9.15
C LEU A 109 -15.63 -0.24 -10.15
N TRP A 110 -15.99 -0.09 -11.42
CA TRP A 110 -15.07 0.43 -12.45
C TRP A 110 -14.69 1.88 -12.21
N MET A 111 -15.64 2.70 -11.79
CA MET A 111 -15.36 4.10 -11.42
C MET A 111 -14.41 4.18 -10.23
N ALA A 112 -14.65 3.39 -9.18
CA ALA A 112 -13.76 3.34 -8.02
C ALA A 112 -12.33 2.90 -8.42
N ALA A 113 -12.20 1.87 -9.27
CA ALA A 113 -10.93 1.42 -9.81
C ALA A 113 -10.21 2.53 -10.57
N ALA A 114 -10.91 3.17 -11.52
CA ALA A 114 -10.36 4.24 -12.35
C ALA A 114 -9.91 5.44 -11.50
N ILE A 115 -10.73 5.88 -10.55
CA ILE A 115 -10.39 6.99 -9.65
C ILE A 115 -9.12 6.65 -8.84
N CYS A 116 -9.06 5.47 -8.22
CA CYS A 116 -7.91 5.06 -7.43
C CYS A 116 -6.63 4.98 -8.27
N ILE A 117 -6.68 4.36 -9.45
CA ILE A 117 -5.52 4.20 -10.35
C ILE A 117 -5.06 5.56 -10.88
N CYS A 118 -5.99 6.38 -11.37
CA CYS A 118 -5.65 7.70 -11.91
C CYS A 118 -5.04 8.61 -10.85
N LEU A 119 -5.60 8.63 -9.63
CA LEU A 119 -5.03 9.40 -8.53
C LEU A 119 -3.64 8.89 -8.13
N ALA A 120 -3.45 7.56 -8.06
CA ALA A 120 -2.13 7.00 -7.76
C ALA A 120 -1.08 7.43 -8.78
N LEU A 121 -1.39 7.27 -10.07
CA LEU A 121 -0.46 7.65 -11.14
C LEU A 121 -0.22 9.17 -11.20
N ALA A 122 -1.24 9.99 -10.95
CA ALA A 122 -1.09 11.44 -10.93
C ALA A 122 -0.18 11.89 -9.79
N VAL A 123 -0.39 11.39 -8.57
CA VAL A 123 0.41 11.75 -7.39
C VAL A 123 1.86 11.27 -7.53
N ASP A 124 2.08 10.08 -8.10
CA ASP A 124 3.41 9.53 -8.38
C ASP A 124 4.16 10.36 -9.43
N LYS A 125 3.53 10.66 -10.57
CA LYS A 125 4.12 11.47 -11.64
C LYS A 125 4.40 12.91 -11.24
N LEU A 126 3.60 13.48 -10.33
CA LEU A 126 3.86 14.81 -9.77
C LEU A 126 5.01 14.82 -8.75
N GLY A 127 5.62 13.66 -8.43
CA GLY A 127 6.70 13.56 -7.46
C GLY A 127 6.28 13.86 -6.02
N LEU A 128 4.98 13.79 -5.71
CA LEU A 128 4.46 14.09 -4.37
C LEU A 128 4.56 12.90 -3.42
N CYS A 129 4.31 11.69 -3.93
CA CYS A 129 4.37 10.45 -3.15
C CYS A 129 4.58 9.26 -4.09
N PRO A 130 5.74 8.59 -4.05
CA PRO A 130 6.04 7.47 -4.93
C PRO A 130 5.23 6.22 -4.58
N ILE A 131 5.04 5.33 -5.56
CA ILE A 131 4.38 4.04 -5.38
C ILE A 131 5.36 3.06 -4.75
N VAL A 132 5.43 3.00 -3.41
CA VAL A 132 6.36 2.12 -2.69
C VAL A 132 5.61 1.14 -1.79
N LYS A 133 5.68 -0.15 -2.12
CA LYS A 133 5.05 -1.24 -1.37
C LYS A 133 5.62 -1.39 0.05
N ARG A 134 6.93 -1.30 0.21
CA ARG A 134 7.64 -1.67 1.45
C ARG A 134 7.28 -0.82 2.65
N ILE A 135 7.06 0.47 2.43
CA ILE A 135 6.60 1.42 3.45
C ILE A 135 5.10 1.72 3.34
N TRP A 136 4.40 1.00 2.46
CA TRP A 136 2.95 1.09 2.23
C TRP A 136 2.47 2.53 2.01
N THR A 137 3.10 3.22 1.04
CA THR A 137 2.76 4.63 0.76
C THR A 137 1.28 4.80 0.43
N PRO A 138 0.70 5.98 0.69
CA PRO A 138 -0.68 6.29 0.30
C PRO A 138 -0.96 6.03 -1.18
N THR A 139 0.01 6.33 -2.03
CA THR A 139 -0.06 6.08 -3.48
C THR A 139 -0.09 4.58 -3.79
N TRP A 140 0.66 3.77 -3.02
CA TRP A 140 0.58 2.30 -3.11
C TRP A 140 -0.80 1.77 -2.69
N VAL A 141 -1.42 2.33 -1.64
CA VAL A 141 -2.78 1.96 -1.21
C VAL A 141 -3.79 2.21 -2.33
N LEU A 142 -3.73 3.37 -2.97
CA LEU A 142 -4.61 3.71 -4.09
C LEU A 142 -4.35 2.81 -5.30
N TRP A 143 -3.09 2.62 -5.68
CA TRP A 143 -2.71 1.77 -6.81
C TRP A 143 -3.17 0.33 -6.63
N SER A 144 -2.78 -0.31 -5.51
CA SER A 144 -3.15 -1.69 -5.22
C SER A 144 -4.66 -1.86 -5.00
N GLY A 145 -5.29 -0.91 -4.31
CA GLY A 145 -6.75 -0.90 -4.11
C GLY A 145 -7.50 -0.77 -5.43
N GLY A 146 -7.05 0.08 -6.34
CA GLY A 146 -7.61 0.21 -7.68
C GLY A 146 -7.53 -1.09 -8.48
N LEU A 147 -6.38 -1.77 -8.46
CA LEU A 147 -6.22 -3.09 -9.08
C LEU A 147 -7.14 -4.14 -8.43
N CYS A 148 -7.30 -4.11 -7.11
CA CYS A 148 -8.24 -5.00 -6.43
C CYS A 148 -9.69 -4.74 -6.86
N PHE A 149 -10.12 -3.49 -7.07
CA PHE A 149 -11.44 -3.18 -7.63
C PHE A 149 -11.61 -3.73 -9.04
N VAL A 150 -10.60 -3.64 -9.91
CA VAL A 150 -10.61 -4.24 -11.26
C VAL A 150 -10.83 -5.75 -11.16
N TRP A 151 -10.01 -6.45 -10.37
CA TRP A 151 -10.12 -7.89 -10.22
C TRP A 151 -11.47 -8.31 -9.62
N LEU A 152 -11.95 -7.59 -8.61
CA LEU A 152 -13.25 -7.85 -8.00
C LEU A 152 -14.38 -7.68 -9.00
N SER A 153 -14.34 -6.62 -9.83
CA SER A 153 -15.33 -6.39 -10.89
C SER A 153 -15.33 -7.52 -11.93
N LEU A 154 -14.13 -7.94 -12.39
CA LEU A 154 -13.99 -9.05 -13.35
C LEU A 154 -14.53 -10.36 -12.76
N LEU A 155 -14.15 -10.69 -11.53
CA LEU A 155 -14.65 -11.91 -10.86
C LEU A 155 -16.17 -11.87 -10.65
N ASN A 156 -16.73 -10.71 -10.29
CA ASN A 156 -18.17 -10.56 -10.16
C ASN A 156 -18.90 -10.79 -11.50
N VAL A 157 -18.33 -10.29 -12.62
CA VAL A 157 -18.88 -10.54 -13.96
C VAL A 157 -18.83 -12.02 -14.30
N VAL A 158 -17.71 -12.68 -14.07
CA VAL A 158 -17.53 -14.09 -14.46
C VAL A 158 -18.32 -15.04 -13.57
N CYS A 159 -18.24 -14.86 -12.24
CA CYS A 159 -18.81 -15.82 -11.30
C CYS A 159 -20.28 -15.56 -10.99
N ASP A 160 -20.65 -14.29 -10.77
CA ASP A 160 -22.01 -13.97 -10.27
C ASP A 160 -22.98 -13.64 -11.41
N ILE A 161 -22.54 -12.94 -12.44
CA ILE A 161 -23.36 -12.60 -13.57
C ILE A 161 -23.36 -13.72 -14.62
N GLY A 162 -22.17 -14.19 -14.99
CA GLY A 162 -21.98 -15.26 -15.99
C GLY A 162 -22.26 -16.68 -15.48
N GLY A 163 -22.38 -16.85 -14.15
CA GLY A 163 -22.70 -18.15 -13.54
C GLY A 163 -21.56 -19.18 -13.57
N TYR A 164 -20.36 -18.80 -14.02
CA TYR A 164 -19.20 -19.70 -14.12
C TYR A 164 -18.53 -19.90 -12.75
N LYS A 165 -19.19 -20.57 -11.80
CA LYS A 165 -18.72 -20.75 -10.41
C LYS A 165 -17.81 -21.96 -10.19
N ARG A 166 -17.87 -22.99 -11.06
CA ARG A 166 -17.18 -24.27 -10.82
C ARG A 166 -15.67 -24.17 -10.71
N TRP A 167 -15.03 -23.32 -11.53
CA TRP A 167 -13.59 -23.12 -11.50
C TRP A 167 -13.10 -22.41 -10.23
N GLY A 168 -13.99 -21.63 -9.58
CA GLY A 168 -13.67 -20.93 -8.33
C GLY A 168 -13.69 -21.81 -7.09
N PHE A 169 -14.14 -23.08 -7.19
CA PHE A 169 -14.23 -23.98 -6.04
C PHE A 169 -12.93 -24.10 -5.24
N PRO A 170 -11.74 -24.33 -5.86
CA PRO A 170 -10.48 -24.37 -5.11
C PRO A 170 -10.18 -23.06 -4.37
N LEU A 171 -10.48 -21.92 -4.98
CA LEU A 171 -10.28 -20.60 -4.36
C LEU A 171 -11.20 -20.36 -3.17
N VAL A 172 -12.44 -20.85 -3.25
CA VAL A 172 -13.42 -20.80 -2.14
C VAL A 172 -12.92 -21.67 -0.97
N VAL A 173 -12.42 -22.87 -1.26
CA VAL A 173 -11.86 -23.77 -0.23
C VAL A 173 -10.65 -23.13 0.45
N ILE A 174 -9.71 -22.57 -0.31
CA ILE A 174 -8.54 -21.87 0.22
C ILE A 174 -8.97 -20.65 1.05
N GLY A 175 -9.92 -19.85 0.55
CA GLY A 175 -10.44 -18.67 1.24
C GLY A 175 -11.14 -19.01 2.56
N ALA A 176 -11.93 -20.08 2.59
CA ALA A 176 -12.61 -20.55 3.80
C ALA A 176 -11.62 -21.12 4.84
N ASN A 177 -10.49 -21.66 4.39
CA ASN A 177 -9.45 -22.25 5.23
C ASN A 177 -8.15 -21.43 5.15
N SER A 178 -8.24 -20.11 5.05
CA SER A 178 -7.08 -19.24 4.84
C SER A 178 -5.98 -19.40 5.89
N ILE A 179 -6.34 -19.64 7.15
CA ILE A 179 -5.38 -19.89 8.25
C ILE A 179 -4.62 -21.23 8.03
N ALA A 180 -5.28 -22.25 7.49
CA ALA A 180 -4.64 -23.53 7.22
C ALA A 180 -3.80 -23.53 5.93
N ALA A 181 -4.08 -22.59 5.03
CA ALA A 181 -3.36 -22.45 3.77
C ALA A 181 -2.09 -21.57 3.90
N TYR A 182 -1.96 -20.81 5.00
CA TYR A 182 -0.84 -19.94 5.32
C TYR A 182 0.19 -20.69 6.17
#